data_54d8bdc891a5c981b433dc76861e3729
#
_entry.id   54d8bdc891a5c981b433dc76861e3729
#
_cell.length_a   1.000
_cell.length_b   1.000
_cell.length_c   1.000
_cell.angle_alpha   90.00
_cell.angle_beta   90.00
_cell.angle_gamma   90.00
#
_symmetry.space_group_name_H-M   'P 1'
#
loop_
_entity.id
_entity.type
_entity.pdbx_description
1 polymer ?
#
loop_
_entity_poly.entity_id
_entity_poly.type
_entity_poly.pdbx_seq_one_letter_code
_entity_poly.pdbx_strand_id
1 'polypeptide(L)'
;MTGDRAAGDRAAADRTVAERAADRTVAERAAAMRASLESLGLGYENPRPGAFLVKLEGQHKLATMTWLVVGEHSLGVEAFFCRQPDENHEAFYRFLLERNGRMYGVHFTLDETGDVYLTGRLPLSSVSLDDIDRLLGCVLSYSDENFDAALELGFGSAIRREWAWRVKRGESLANLQAFARFADPEAGA
;
A
#
# COMPACT_ATOMS: atom_id res chain seq x y z
N MET A 1 -36.21 -42.95 -0.89
CA MET A 1 -35.73 -41.58 -0.47
C MET A 1 -34.35 -41.58 0.22
N THR A 2 -33.45 -42.45 -0.17
CA THR A 2 -32.09 -42.60 0.45
C THR A 2 -30.91 -42.15 -0.44
N GLY A 3 -31.16 -41.84 -1.71
CA GLY A 3 -30.07 -41.44 -2.65
C GLY A 3 -29.62 -40.00 -2.56
N ASP A 4 -30.46 -39.07 -2.13
CA ASP A 4 -30.22 -37.64 -2.17
C ASP A 4 -29.30 -37.17 -0.99
N ARG A 5 -29.36 -37.85 0.15
CA ARG A 5 -28.56 -37.55 1.32
C ARG A 5 -27.08 -37.96 1.15
N ALA A 6 -26.84 -39.07 0.46
CA ALA A 6 -25.48 -39.55 0.18
C ALA A 6 -24.74 -38.71 -0.88
N ALA A 7 -25.48 -38.09 -1.81
CA ALA A 7 -24.92 -37.16 -2.80
C ALA A 7 -24.56 -35.81 -2.15
N GLY A 8 -25.38 -35.33 -1.21
CA GLY A 8 -25.11 -34.11 -0.43
C GLY A 8 -23.88 -34.24 0.46
N ASP A 9 -23.72 -35.37 1.15
CA ASP A 9 -22.57 -35.63 2.04
C ASP A 9 -21.25 -35.77 1.25
N ARG A 10 -21.27 -36.38 0.05
CA ARG A 10 -20.11 -36.43 -0.83
C ARG A 10 -19.72 -35.08 -1.36
N ALA A 11 -20.65 -34.24 -1.80
CA ALA A 11 -20.36 -32.89 -2.28
C ALA A 11 -19.85 -31.97 -1.17
N ALA A 12 -20.26 -32.17 0.08
CA ALA A 12 -19.73 -31.46 1.24
C ALA A 12 -18.32 -31.94 1.61
N ALA A 13 -18.06 -33.27 1.55
CA ALA A 13 -16.73 -33.83 1.79
C ALA A 13 -15.73 -33.39 0.71
N ASP A 14 -16.11 -33.38 -0.56
CA ASP A 14 -15.26 -32.93 -1.67
C ASP A 14 -14.94 -31.43 -1.57
N ARG A 15 -15.89 -30.59 -1.14
CA ARG A 15 -15.63 -29.17 -0.85
C ARG A 15 -14.61 -28.97 0.28
N THR A 16 -14.74 -29.70 1.38
CA THR A 16 -13.80 -29.61 2.51
C THR A 16 -12.39 -30.08 2.15
N VAL A 17 -12.26 -31.08 1.27
CA VAL A 17 -10.95 -31.53 0.77
C VAL A 17 -10.32 -30.49 -0.15
N ALA A 18 -11.10 -29.85 -1.04
CA ALA A 18 -10.64 -28.79 -1.91
C ALA A 18 -10.23 -27.53 -1.14
N GLU A 19 -11.00 -27.14 -0.12
CA GLU A 19 -10.67 -26.03 0.78
C GLU A 19 -9.37 -26.29 1.54
N ARG A 20 -9.16 -27.47 2.10
CA ARG A 20 -7.90 -27.86 2.76
C ARG A 20 -6.72 -27.94 1.83
N ALA A 21 -6.93 -28.27 0.56
CA ALA A 21 -5.88 -28.26 -0.46
C ALA A 21 -5.50 -26.84 -0.87
N ALA A 22 -6.50 -25.95 -0.98
CA ALA A 22 -6.31 -24.51 -1.23
C ALA A 22 -5.54 -23.84 -0.08
N ASP A 23 -5.92 -24.14 1.17
CA ASP A 23 -5.23 -23.64 2.36
C ASP A 23 -3.77 -24.09 2.43
N ARG A 24 -3.46 -25.35 2.05
CA ARG A 24 -2.07 -25.82 1.98
C ARG A 24 -1.26 -25.08 0.91
N THR A 25 -1.83 -24.84 -0.26
CA THR A 25 -1.16 -24.06 -1.32
C THR A 25 -0.92 -22.62 -0.92
N VAL A 26 -1.85 -21.97 -0.22
CA VAL A 26 -1.64 -20.61 0.32
C VAL A 26 -0.55 -20.61 1.38
N ALA A 27 -0.51 -21.61 2.26
CA ALA A 27 0.54 -21.74 3.29
C ALA A 27 1.93 -21.94 2.70
N GLU A 28 2.07 -22.77 1.66
CA GLU A 28 3.32 -23.00 0.93
C GLU A 28 3.81 -21.71 0.24
N ARG A 29 2.90 -20.98 -0.40
CA ARG A 29 3.20 -19.68 -1.05
C ARG A 29 3.54 -18.59 -0.04
N ALA A 30 2.88 -18.58 1.11
CA ALA A 30 3.20 -17.68 2.21
C ALA A 30 4.60 -17.98 2.78
N ALA A 31 5.00 -19.28 2.87
CA ALA A 31 6.33 -19.65 3.27
C ALA A 31 7.40 -19.20 2.24
N ALA A 32 7.10 -19.34 0.93
CA ALA A 32 7.96 -18.82 -0.12
C ALA A 32 8.11 -17.30 -0.07
N MET A 33 7.00 -16.56 0.15
CA MET A 33 7.03 -15.10 0.33
C MET A 33 7.90 -14.69 1.52
N ARG A 34 7.76 -15.39 2.66
CA ARG A 34 8.60 -15.16 3.83
C ARG A 34 10.08 -15.33 3.49
N ALA A 35 10.44 -16.44 2.86
CA ALA A 35 11.82 -16.69 2.45
C ALA A 35 12.36 -15.61 1.49
N SER A 36 11.52 -15.09 0.61
CA SER A 36 11.87 -13.96 -0.28
C SER A 36 12.16 -12.68 0.50
N LEU A 37 11.30 -12.29 1.45
CA LEU A 37 11.50 -11.10 2.28
C LEU A 37 12.76 -11.22 3.15
N GLU A 38 13.01 -12.39 3.73
CA GLU A 38 14.22 -12.70 4.49
C GLU A 38 15.48 -12.62 3.62
N SER A 39 15.43 -13.15 2.39
CA SER A 39 16.53 -13.07 1.41
C SER A 39 16.84 -11.63 1.00
N LEU A 40 15.84 -10.76 0.91
CA LEU A 40 15.99 -9.34 0.63
C LEU A 40 16.45 -8.53 1.86
N GLY A 41 16.55 -9.17 3.03
CA GLY A 41 16.92 -8.50 4.28
C GLY A 41 15.86 -7.52 4.79
N LEU A 42 14.61 -7.66 4.36
CA LEU A 42 13.51 -6.78 4.73
C LEU A 42 12.85 -7.25 6.03
N GLY A 43 12.71 -6.33 6.98
CA GLY A 43 11.89 -6.53 8.17
C GLY A 43 10.40 -6.52 7.81
N TYR A 44 9.65 -7.45 8.36
CA TYR A 44 8.20 -7.54 8.14
C TYR A 44 7.45 -7.99 9.41
N GLU A 45 6.18 -7.65 9.48
CA GLU A 45 5.22 -8.22 10.41
C GLU A 45 4.32 -9.22 9.67
N ASN A 46 3.91 -10.29 10.35
CA ASN A 46 2.99 -11.29 9.77
C ASN A 46 1.77 -11.46 10.68
N PRO A 47 0.84 -10.50 10.71
CA PRO A 47 -0.29 -10.49 11.65
C PRO A 47 -1.33 -11.59 11.39
N ARG A 48 -1.37 -12.13 10.17
CA ARG A 48 -2.22 -13.27 9.80
C ARG A 48 -1.56 -14.10 8.69
N PRO A 49 -1.88 -15.38 8.56
CA PRO A 49 -1.34 -16.23 7.49
C PRO A 49 -1.49 -15.58 6.11
N GLY A 50 -0.40 -15.53 5.34
CA GLY A 50 -0.37 -14.97 3.99
C GLY A 50 -0.40 -13.44 3.89
N ALA A 51 -0.46 -12.69 4.99
CA ALA A 51 -0.40 -11.24 4.97
C ALA A 51 0.88 -10.74 5.64
N PHE A 52 1.68 -9.99 4.91
CA PHE A 52 2.94 -9.42 5.36
C PHE A 52 2.87 -7.91 5.30
N LEU A 53 3.26 -7.24 6.38
CA LEU A 53 3.36 -5.79 6.45
C LEU A 53 4.84 -5.42 6.45
N VAL A 54 5.28 -4.72 5.40
CA VAL A 54 6.65 -4.25 5.21
C VAL A 54 6.69 -2.75 5.38
N LYS A 55 7.61 -2.23 6.19
CA LYS A 55 7.89 -0.81 6.30
C LYS A 55 8.99 -0.43 5.32
N LEU A 56 8.67 0.44 4.37
CA LEU A 56 9.62 1.02 3.43
C LEU A 56 9.96 2.44 3.88
N GLU A 57 11.25 2.73 4.08
CA GLU A 57 11.71 4.05 4.55
C GLU A 57 12.07 4.93 3.36
N GLY A 58 11.43 6.10 3.26
CA GLY A 58 11.64 7.11 2.23
C GLY A 58 12.34 8.37 2.77
N GLN A 59 12.60 9.31 1.87
CA GLN A 59 13.22 10.61 2.21
C GLN A 59 12.18 11.72 2.41
N HIS A 60 11.16 11.75 1.57
CA HIS A 60 10.07 12.72 1.60
C HIS A 60 8.90 12.20 2.42
N LYS A 61 8.50 10.97 2.17
CA LYS A 61 7.54 10.24 2.99
C LYS A 61 8.31 9.28 3.89
N LEU A 62 8.48 9.65 5.15
CA LEU A 62 9.35 8.94 6.11
C LEU A 62 9.14 7.43 6.17
N ALA A 63 7.90 6.96 5.99
CA ALA A 63 7.59 5.54 5.96
C ALA A 63 6.35 5.26 5.10
N THR A 64 6.45 4.22 4.27
CA THR A 64 5.32 3.66 3.52
C THR A 64 5.08 2.25 4.01
N MET A 65 3.96 2.06 4.71
CA MET A 65 3.53 0.75 5.19
C MET A 65 2.88 0.00 4.03
N THR A 66 3.47 -1.12 3.64
CA THR A 66 3.09 -1.88 2.45
C THR A 66 2.62 -3.27 2.82
N TRP A 67 1.38 -3.58 2.51
CA TRP A 67 0.82 -4.91 2.62
C TRP A 67 1.15 -5.74 1.39
N LEU A 68 1.64 -6.96 1.62
CA LEU A 68 1.74 -8.04 0.65
C LEU A 68 0.77 -9.14 1.08
N VAL A 69 -0.24 -9.41 0.27
CA VAL A 69 -1.29 -10.39 0.60
C VAL A 69 -1.26 -11.53 -0.41
N VAL A 70 -0.85 -12.69 0.06
CA VAL A 70 -0.81 -13.93 -0.73
C VAL A 70 -2.22 -14.52 -0.78
N GLY A 71 -2.85 -14.44 -1.95
CA GLY A 71 -4.14 -15.06 -2.22
C GLY A 71 -4.02 -16.43 -2.86
N GLU A 72 -5.13 -16.93 -3.39
CA GLU A 72 -5.17 -18.22 -4.08
C GLU A 72 -4.41 -18.19 -5.41
N HIS A 73 -4.55 -17.11 -6.19
CA HIS A 73 -3.97 -17.00 -7.54
C HIS A 73 -3.10 -15.76 -7.73
N SER A 74 -3.14 -14.80 -6.80
CA SER A 74 -2.44 -13.54 -6.94
C SER A 74 -1.79 -13.07 -5.65
N LEU A 75 -0.68 -12.37 -5.79
CA LEU A 75 -0.10 -11.51 -4.78
C LEU A 75 -0.76 -10.14 -4.89
N GLY A 76 -1.48 -9.73 -3.86
CA GLY A 76 -1.98 -8.36 -3.72
C GLY A 76 -0.92 -7.48 -3.05
N VAL A 77 -0.81 -6.26 -3.52
CA VAL A 77 0.03 -5.21 -2.92
C VAL A 77 -0.85 -4.02 -2.63
N GLU A 78 -0.72 -3.47 -1.43
CA GLU A 78 -1.46 -2.29 -1.00
C GLU A 78 -0.61 -1.45 -0.05
N ALA A 79 -0.46 -0.17 -0.35
CA ALA A 79 0.25 0.76 0.49
C ALA A 79 -0.52 2.07 0.60
N PHE A 80 -0.77 2.52 1.83
CA PHE A 80 -1.41 3.80 2.08
C PHE A 80 -0.50 4.94 1.63
N PHE A 81 -1.02 5.81 0.78
CA PHE A 81 -0.29 6.97 0.30
C PHE A 81 -0.64 8.24 1.09
N CYS A 82 -1.88 8.68 1.03
CA CYS A 82 -2.39 9.80 1.82
C CYS A 82 -3.91 9.72 1.95
N ARG A 83 -4.47 10.47 2.88
CA ARG A 83 -5.93 10.62 2.99
C ARG A 83 -6.50 11.39 1.81
N GLN A 84 -7.83 11.39 1.69
CA GLN A 84 -8.55 12.21 0.72
C GLN A 84 -8.07 13.68 0.79
N PRO A 85 -7.76 14.33 -0.35
CA PRO A 85 -7.33 15.73 -0.36
C PRO A 85 -8.41 16.67 0.18
N ASP A 86 -7.99 17.73 0.86
CA ASP A 86 -8.91 18.77 1.40
C ASP A 86 -9.31 19.79 0.33
N GLU A 87 -8.48 19.95 -0.71
CA GLU A 87 -8.62 20.99 -1.73
C GLU A 87 -8.11 20.51 -3.10
N ASN A 88 -8.41 21.27 -4.17
CA ASN A 88 -7.91 21.06 -5.54
C ASN A 88 -8.12 19.63 -6.08
N HIS A 89 -9.23 18.99 -5.73
CA HIS A 89 -9.50 17.57 -6.06
C HIS A 89 -9.25 17.23 -7.53
N GLU A 90 -9.68 18.08 -8.46
CA GLU A 90 -9.48 17.81 -9.89
C GLU A 90 -7.99 17.80 -10.25
N ALA A 91 -7.22 18.80 -9.83
CA ALA A 91 -5.79 18.90 -10.11
C ALA A 91 -5.03 17.77 -9.44
N PHE A 92 -5.40 17.43 -8.20
CA PHE A 92 -4.81 16.34 -7.43
C PHE A 92 -5.02 14.98 -8.11
N TYR A 93 -6.26 14.65 -8.48
CA TYR A 93 -6.53 13.35 -9.13
C TYR A 93 -5.97 13.30 -10.55
N ARG A 94 -5.96 14.40 -11.28
CA ARG A 94 -5.30 14.49 -12.60
C ARG A 94 -3.80 14.19 -12.47
N PHE A 95 -3.13 14.79 -11.48
CA PHE A 95 -1.73 14.54 -11.18
C PHE A 95 -1.46 13.05 -10.95
N LEU A 96 -2.26 12.37 -10.11
CA LEU A 96 -2.09 10.94 -9.84
C LEU A 96 -2.34 10.07 -11.09
N LEU A 97 -3.37 10.38 -11.88
CA LEU A 97 -3.68 9.64 -13.10
C LEU A 97 -2.59 9.79 -14.17
N GLU A 98 -1.98 10.98 -14.31
CA GLU A 98 -0.85 11.19 -15.20
C GLU A 98 0.38 10.37 -14.77
N ARG A 99 0.60 10.19 -13.47
CA ARG A 99 1.66 9.31 -12.94
C ARG A 99 1.37 7.84 -13.24
N ASN A 100 0.13 7.40 -13.04
CA ASN A 100 -0.29 6.03 -13.34
C ASN A 100 0.07 5.57 -14.76
N GLY A 101 0.04 6.47 -15.74
CA GLY A 101 0.40 6.16 -17.12
C GLY A 101 1.86 5.72 -17.33
N ARG A 102 2.72 5.90 -16.34
CA ARG A 102 4.16 5.57 -16.40
C ARG A 102 4.59 4.58 -15.30
N MET A 103 3.67 4.17 -14.44
CA MET A 103 3.96 3.30 -13.29
C MET A 103 3.94 1.83 -13.69
N TYR A 104 4.76 1.04 -13.03
CA TYR A 104 4.86 -0.41 -13.20
C TYR A 104 4.40 -1.13 -11.93
N GLY A 105 3.58 -2.16 -12.11
CA GLY A 105 3.19 -3.10 -11.06
C GLY A 105 2.19 -2.57 -10.03
N VAL A 106 2.25 -1.30 -9.66
CA VAL A 106 1.30 -0.64 -8.77
C VAL A 106 0.83 0.69 -9.35
N HIS A 107 -0.35 1.14 -8.94
CA HIS A 107 -0.97 2.37 -9.41
C HIS A 107 -1.68 3.07 -8.25
N PHE A 108 -1.83 4.38 -8.33
CA PHE A 108 -2.66 5.13 -7.39
C PHE A 108 -4.12 4.78 -7.58
N THR A 109 -4.78 4.46 -6.49
CA THR A 109 -6.20 4.12 -6.42
C THR A 109 -6.85 4.83 -5.25
N LEU A 110 -8.18 4.89 -5.26
CA LEU A 110 -8.97 5.43 -4.17
C LEU A 110 -9.73 4.29 -3.50
N ASP A 111 -9.87 4.38 -2.19
CA ASP A 111 -10.81 3.57 -1.45
C ASP A 111 -12.22 4.22 -1.42
N GLU A 112 -13.16 3.60 -0.70
CA GLU A 112 -14.54 4.07 -0.60
C GLU A 112 -14.66 5.43 0.15
N THR A 113 -13.66 5.78 0.96
CA THR A 113 -13.60 7.05 1.70
C THR A 113 -12.88 8.15 0.94
N GLY A 114 -12.27 7.82 -0.21
CA GLY A 114 -11.50 8.73 -1.05
C GLY A 114 -10.03 8.83 -0.63
N ASP A 115 -9.58 8.00 0.31
CA ASP A 115 -8.18 7.90 0.66
C ASP A 115 -7.39 7.24 -0.48
N VAL A 116 -6.15 7.67 -0.64
CA VAL A 116 -5.28 7.27 -1.74
C VAL A 116 -4.34 6.15 -1.32
N TYR A 117 -4.30 5.12 -2.14
CA TYR A 117 -3.42 3.97 -1.99
C TYR A 117 -2.60 3.73 -3.25
N LEU A 118 -1.46 3.08 -3.10
CA LEU A 118 -0.79 2.36 -4.18
C LEU A 118 -1.24 0.90 -4.13
N THR A 119 -1.90 0.44 -5.18
CA THR A 119 -2.37 -0.94 -5.25
C THR A 119 -1.87 -1.65 -6.50
N GLY A 120 -1.64 -2.96 -6.38
CA GLY A 120 -1.22 -3.81 -7.49
C GLY A 120 -1.58 -5.28 -7.27
N ARG A 121 -1.57 -6.06 -8.34
CA ARG A 121 -1.76 -7.51 -8.30
C ARG A 121 -0.86 -8.21 -9.31
N LEU A 122 -0.15 -9.22 -8.86
CA LEU A 122 0.69 -10.07 -9.71
C LEU A 122 0.21 -11.52 -9.66
N PRO A 123 0.24 -12.25 -10.78
CA PRO A 123 -0.05 -13.69 -10.78
C PRO A 123 1.00 -14.44 -9.95
N LEU A 124 0.59 -15.19 -8.93
CA LEU A 124 1.51 -15.95 -8.09
C LEU A 124 2.29 -17.04 -8.84
N SER A 125 1.78 -17.51 -9.98
CA SER A 125 2.44 -18.53 -10.81
C SER A 125 3.75 -18.05 -11.43
N SER A 126 3.99 -16.75 -11.51
CA SER A 126 5.16 -16.15 -12.16
C SER A 126 5.94 -15.18 -11.28
N VAL A 127 5.57 -15.02 -10.01
CA VAL A 127 6.27 -14.10 -9.09
C VAL A 127 7.61 -14.70 -8.66
N SER A 128 8.69 -14.03 -9.04
CA SER A 128 10.06 -14.32 -8.61
C SER A 128 10.50 -13.42 -7.47
N LEU A 129 11.67 -13.69 -6.89
CA LEU A 129 12.33 -12.83 -5.90
C LEU A 129 12.57 -11.42 -6.48
N ASP A 130 13.06 -11.36 -7.72
CA ASP A 130 13.35 -10.09 -8.42
C ASP A 130 12.07 -9.27 -8.66
N ASP A 131 10.94 -9.94 -8.89
CA ASP A 131 9.65 -9.24 -9.06
C ASP A 131 9.17 -8.63 -7.75
N ILE A 132 9.38 -9.32 -6.62
CA ILE A 132 9.05 -8.80 -5.28
C ILE A 132 9.92 -7.59 -4.95
N ASP A 133 11.23 -7.69 -5.14
CA ASP A 133 12.18 -6.60 -4.92
C ASP A 133 11.84 -5.37 -5.77
N ARG A 134 11.65 -5.57 -7.07
CA ARG A 134 11.25 -4.52 -8.00
C ARG A 134 9.92 -3.86 -7.62
N LEU A 135 8.95 -4.67 -7.20
CA LEU A 135 7.63 -4.18 -6.81
C LEU A 135 7.70 -3.30 -5.57
N LEU A 136 8.44 -3.73 -4.53
CA LEU A 136 8.64 -2.95 -3.32
C LEU A 136 9.45 -1.68 -3.61
N GLY A 137 10.45 -1.76 -4.49
CA GLY A 137 11.18 -0.59 -5.00
C GLY A 137 10.26 0.40 -5.72
N CYS A 138 9.33 -0.08 -6.56
CA CYS A 138 8.33 0.77 -7.21
C CYS A 138 7.40 1.43 -6.20
N VAL A 139 6.89 0.69 -5.19
CA VAL A 139 6.06 1.27 -4.13
C VAL A 139 6.80 2.37 -3.40
N LEU A 140 8.06 2.13 -3.02
CA LEU A 140 8.89 3.12 -2.33
C LEU A 140 9.09 4.37 -3.20
N SER A 141 9.61 4.20 -4.43
CA SER A 141 9.91 5.32 -5.32
C SER A 141 8.65 6.14 -5.63
N TYR A 142 7.55 5.47 -6.00
CA TYR A 142 6.33 6.19 -6.38
C TYR A 142 5.68 6.90 -5.19
N SER A 143 5.71 6.30 -4.00
CA SER A 143 5.18 6.97 -2.81
C SER A 143 6.05 8.14 -2.38
N ASP A 144 7.36 8.00 -2.42
CA ASP A 144 8.29 9.02 -1.95
C ASP A 144 8.38 10.21 -2.92
N GLU A 145 8.64 9.95 -4.21
CA GLU A 145 8.82 10.99 -5.24
C GLU A 145 7.58 11.85 -5.49
N ASN A 146 6.38 11.30 -5.27
CA ASN A 146 5.14 12.03 -5.52
C ASN A 146 4.51 12.63 -4.26
N PHE A 147 5.08 12.35 -3.07
CA PHE A 147 4.46 12.73 -1.80
C PHE A 147 4.33 14.24 -1.65
N ASP A 148 5.40 14.97 -1.90
CA ASP A 148 5.45 16.42 -1.73
C ASP A 148 4.50 17.16 -2.65
N ALA A 149 4.52 16.82 -3.93
CA ALA A 149 3.63 17.44 -4.91
C ALA A 149 2.15 17.14 -4.60
N ALA A 150 1.85 15.93 -4.15
CA ALA A 150 0.51 15.56 -3.70
C ALA A 150 0.08 16.36 -2.46
N LEU A 151 0.98 16.52 -1.47
CA LEU A 151 0.68 17.33 -0.28
C LEU A 151 0.44 18.80 -0.61
N GLU A 152 1.27 19.37 -1.46
CA GLU A 152 1.10 20.78 -1.88
C GLU A 152 -0.23 20.97 -2.60
N LEU A 153 -0.58 20.09 -3.55
CA LEU A 153 -1.83 20.17 -4.28
C LEU A 153 -3.06 19.97 -3.41
N GLY A 154 -3.06 18.94 -2.57
CA GLY A 154 -4.25 18.51 -1.84
C GLY A 154 -4.42 19.09 -0.45
N PHE A 155 -3.35 19.65 0.15
CA PHE A 155 -3.34 20.03 1.57
C PHE A 155 -2.59 21.33 1.86
N GLY A 156 -2.03 21.99 0.86
CA GLY A 156 -1.15 23.14 1.03
C GLY A 156 -1.77 24.26 1.88
N SER A 157 -3.03 24.62 1.65
CA SER A 157 -3.73 25.65 2.45
C SER A 157 -3.93 25.22 3.89
N ALA A 158 -4.24 23.96 4.14
CA ALA A 158 -4.43 23.44 5.50
C ALA A 158 -3.11 23.43 6.28
N ILE A 159 -2.01 23.00 5.64
CA ILE A 159 -0.68 22.99 6.23
C ILE A 159 -0.24 24.42 6.59
N ARG A 160 -0.40 25.38 5.69
CA ARG A 160 -0.05 26.80 5.94
C ARG A 160 -0.88 27.41 7.08
N ARG A 161 -2.20 27.12 7.15
CA ARG A 161 -3.06 27.61 8.24
C ARG A 161 -2.64 27.04 9.58
N GLU A 162 -2.39 25.74 9.66
CA GLU A 162 -1.97 25.08 10.91
C GLU A 162 -0.61 25.60 11.37
N TRP A 163 0.33 25.77 10.46
CA TRP A 163 1.65 26.35 10.75
C TRP A 163 1.52 27.76 11.33
N ALA A 164 0.82 28.66 10.64
CA ALA A 164 0.62 30.02 11.07
C ALA A 164 -0.09 30.13 12.44
N TRP A 165 -1.06 29.23 12.67
CA TRP A 165 -1.79 29.17 13.94
C TRP A 165 -0.88 28.77 15.10
N ARG A 166 -0.03 27.75 14.93
CA ARG A 166 0.93 27.30 15.95
C ARG A 166 2.00 28.35 16.23
N VAL A 167 2.54 28.96 15.20
CA VAL A 167 3.51 30.07 15.36
C VAL A 167 2.90 31.19 16.20
N LYS A 168 1.67 31.60 15.89
CA LYS A 168 0.97 32.66 16.64
C LYS A 168 0.76 32.33 18.11
N ARG A 169 0.61 31.04 18.45
CA ARG A 169 0.36 30.57 19.83
C ARG A 169 1.64 30.16 20.56
N GLY A 170 2.77 30.18 19.90
CA GLY A 170 4.03 29.68 20.48
C GLY A 170 4.03 28.16 20.74
N GLU A 171 3.20 27.42 19.99
CA GLU A 171 3.13 25.95 20.12
C GLU A 171 4.28 25.28 19.35
N SER A 172 4.61 24.06 19.78
CA SER A 172 5.67 23.29 19.13
C SER A 172 5.34 22.97 17.66
N LEU A 173 6.30 23.23 16.78
CA LEU A 173 6.27 22.89 15.36
C LEU A 173 6.90 21.51 15.06
N ALA A 174 7.37 20.79 16.10
CA ALA A 174 8.10 19.53 15.93
C ALA A 174 7.38 18.53 15.03
N ASN A 175 6.06 18.41 15.17
CA ASN A 175 5.23 17.50 14.36
C ASN A 175 4.98 18.01 12.92
N LEU A 176 5.31 19.27 12.63
CA LEU A 176 5.13 19.90 11.33
C LEU A 176 6.46 20.16 10.60
N GLN A 177 7.59 19.80 11.19
CA GLN A 177 8.92 20.06 10.62
C GLN A 177 9.08 19.45 9.22
N ALA A 178 8.51 18.27 8.97
CA ALA A 178 8.48 17.64 7.64
C ALA A 178 7.76 18.49 6.59
N PHE A 179 6.92 19.43 7.02
CA PHE A 179 6.10 20.30 6.16
C PHE A 179 6.57 21.77 6.16
N ALA A 180 7.71 22.08 6.82
CA ALA A 180 8.23 23.46 6.94
C ALA A 180 8.34 24.16 5.58
N ARG A 181 8.81 23.46 4.56
CA ARG A 181 8.93 23.96 3.18
C ARG A 181 7.60 24.38 2.52
N PHE A 182 6.47 23.83 2.96
CA PHE A 182 5.13 24.21 2.44
C PHE A 182 4.54 25.41 3.19
N ALA A 183 5.03 25.64 4.39
CA ALA A 183 4.54 26.71 5.27
C ALA A 183 5.24 28.04 5.02
N ASP A 184 6.52 27.98 4.65
CA ASP A 184 7.36 29.14 4.35
C ASP A 184 7.95 29.00 2.93
N PRO A 185 7.39 29.71 1.92
CA PRO A 185 7.89 29.68 0.56
C PRO A 185 9.35 30.16 0.41
N GLU A 186 9.87 30.91 1.40
CA GLU A 186 11.25 31.44 1.39
C GLU A 186 12.25 30.47 2.07
N ALA A 187 11.79 29.48 2.83
CA ALA A 187 12.65 28.52 3.52
C ALA A 187 13.26 27.43 2.60
N GLY A 188 12.86 27.40 1.33
CA GLY A 188 13.29 26.41 0.33
C GLY A 188 14.17 26.96 -0.80
N ALA A 189 14.66 28.19 -0.69
CA ALA A 189 15.52 28.84 -1.68
C ALA A 189 17.00 28.80 -1.28
#